data_6efca41cacc1c5e77b0a60143eb2cee4
#
_entry.id   6efca41cacc1c5e77b0a60143eb2cee4
#
_cell.length_a   1.000
_cell.length_b   1.000
_cell.length_c   1.000
_cell.angle_alpha   90.00
_cell.angle_beta   90.00
_cell.angle_gamma   90.00
#
_symmetry.space_group_name_H-M   'P 1'
#
loop_
_entity.id
_entity.type
_entity.pdbx_description
1 polymer ?
#
loop_
_entity_poly.entity_id
_entity_poly.type
_entity_poly.pdbx_seq_one_letter_code
_entity_poly.pdbx_strand_id
1 'polypeptide(L)'
;MTVMTTSTLPLRRVGRGKVRDIYEVDSERLLLLATDRVSAFDVVMGEAIPYKGAVLTQISAWWFKLLADVVPHHLISADAAEIERMVPELAGHRSSIAGRAMLCRRTEVFPVECVVRGYISGSAWKEYSRAGTLAGEPLAKGLKESDQLAEVLFSPATKAETGHDANITIARMRALIGDAAVELEQRSRMIYERGRDIAKERGIIIADTKFEFGRTRAGEVLLIDEVLTPDSSRFWLASGYRPGGAQPSFDKQPLRDYLEGERKAGRWNGDAPAPPLPASVVQETSTRYLDAFKRITGTPLDLTELS
;
A
#
# COMPACT_ATOMS: atom_id res chain seq x y z
N MET A 1 18.73 -15.53 -6.66
CA MET A 1 17.82 -14.58 -5.98
C MET A 1 16.92 -15.35 -5.03
N THR A 2 17.02 -15.10 -3.76
CA THR A 2 16.16 -15.77 -2.77
C THR A 2 14.86 -15.00 -2.64
N VAL A 3 13.72 -15.58 -3.04
CA VAL A 3 12.38 -15.02 -2.82
C VAL A 3 11.82 -15.51 -1.51
N MET A 4 11.17 -14.64 -0.74
CA MET A 4 10.53 -14.97 0.51
C MET A 4 9.00 -15.01 0.35
N THR A 5 8.41 -16.19 0.34
CA THR A 5 6.94 -16.37 0.33
C THR A 5 6.37 -16.69 1.70
N THR A 6 7.20 -17.24 2.58
CA THR A 6 6.89 -17.59 3.97
C THR A 6 8.01 -17.09 4.86
N SER A 7 7.66 -16.69 6.08
CA SER A 7 8.63 -16.30 7.08
C SER A 7 8.54 -17.22 8.30
N THR A 8 9.69 -17.48 8.92
CA THR A 8 9.80 -18.21 10.16
C THR A 8 10.75 -17.46 11.07
N LEU A 9 10.22 -16.84 12.10
CA LEU A 9 10.98 -16.13 13.13
C LEU A 9 10.68 -16.74 14.49
N PRO A 10 11.59 -16.61 15.47
CA PRO A 10 11.39 -17.13 16.84
C PRO A 10 10.44 -16.24 17.67
N LEU A 11 9.43 -15.67 17.03
CA LEU A 11 8.38 -14.84 17.60
C LEU A 11 7.01 -15.44 17.29
N ARG A 12 6.03 -15.14 18.13
CA ARG A 12 4.65 -15.59 17.89
C ARG A 12 4.05 -14.81 16.70
N ARG A 13 3.75 -15.51 15.59
CA ARG A 13 3.01 -14.91 14.49
C ARG A 13 1.54 -14.73 14.89
N VAL A 14 1.06 -13.50 14.89
CA VAL A 14 -0.31 -13.09 15.27
C VAL A 14 -1.19 -12.76 14.07
N GLY A 15 -0.59 -12.59 12.88
CA GLY A 15 -1.34 -12.32 11.66
C GLY A 15 -0.57 -12.73 10.41
N ARG A 16 -1.33 -13.05 9.35
CA ARG A 16 -0.81 -13.27 8.00
C ARG A 16 -1.72 -12.60 7.00
N GLY A 17 -1.24 -11.49 6.44
CA GLY A 17 -1.91 -10.77 5.36
C GLY A 17 -1.57 -11.33 3.97
N LYS A 18 -2.10 -10.71 2.94
CA LYS A 18 -1.83 -11.06 1.53
C LYS A 18 -0.33 -10.97 1.20
N VAL A 19 0.39 -10.02 1.80
CA VAL A 19 1.81 -9.75 1.51
C VAL A 19 2.69 -9.66 2.75
N ARG A 20 2.15 -9.48 3.96
CA ARG A 20 2.91 -9.33 5.21
C ARG A 20 2.55 -10.40 6.21
N ASP A 21 3.55 -10.80 6.99
CA ASP A 21 3.38 -11.59 8.21
C ASP A 21 3.59 -10.64 9.40
N ILE A 22 2.76 -10.78 10.44
CA ILE A 22 2.76 -9.93 11.63
C ILE A 22 3.14 -10.78 12.83
N TYR A 23 4.19 -10.37 13.52
CA TYR A 23 4.68 -11.05 14.72
C TYR A 23 4.51 -10.16 15.94
N GLU A 24 4.16 -10.76 17.06
CA GLU A 24 4.13 -10.11 18.35
C GLU A 24 5.53 -10.09 18.94
N VAL A 25 6.03 -8.90 19.27
CA VAL A 25 7.26 -8.74 20.04
C VAL A 25 6.92 -8.69 21.53
N ASP A 26 5.98 -7.82 21.90
CA ASP A 26 5.44 -7.70 23.26
C ASP A 26 4.05 -7.05 23.25
N SER A 27 3.60 -6.58 24.42
CA SER A 27 2.29 -5.93 24.56
C SER A 27 2.17 -4.60 23.82
N GLU A 28 3.29 -3.93 23.52
CA GLU A 28 3.36 -2.58 22.97
C GLU A 28 3.96 -2.55 21.55
N ARG A 29 4.57 -3.65 21.09
CA ARG A 29 5.30 -3.70 19.82
C ARG A 29 4.92 -4.89 18.97
N LEU A 30 4.94 -4.65 17.65
CA LEU A 30 4.78 -5.65 16.60
C LEU A 30 5.97 -5.58 15.65
N LEU A 31 6.29 -6.72 15.02
CA LEU A 31 7.20 -6.77 13.89
C LEU A 31 6.36 -7.11 12.64
N LEU A 32 6.34 -6.21 11.67
CA LEU A 32 5.73 -6.41 10.36
C LEU A 32 6.81 -6.87 9.39
N LEU A 33 6.66 -8.06 8.82
CA LEU A 33 7.59 -8.63 7.86
C LEU A 33 6.95 -8.72 6.48
N ALA A 34 7.41 -7.93 5.53
CA ALA A 34 6.94 -7.96 4.15
C ALA A 34 7.59 -9.13 3.39
N THR A 35 6.76 -9.95 2.78
CA THR A 35 7.17 -11.06 1.92
C THR A 35 7.11 -10.64 0.45
N ASP A 36 7.64 -11.49 -0.42
CA ASP A 36 7.59 -11.27 -1.87
C ASP A 36 6.29 -11.80 -2.51
N ARG A 37 5.31 -12.23 -1.69
CA ARG A 37 3.96 -12.56 -2.17
C ARG A 37 3.35 -11.36 -2.88
N VAL A 38 2.58 -11.62 -3.92
CA VAL A 38 1.83 -10.60 -4.65
C VAL A 38 0.38 -11.02 -4.78
N SER A 39 -0.50 -10.03 -4.71
CA SER A 39 -1.93 -10.22 -4.96
C SER A 39 -2.44 -9.22 -5.99
N ALA A 40 -3.35 -9.66 -6.83
CA ALA A 40 -4.10 -8.81 -7.74
C ALA A 40 -5.53 -9.34 -7.82
N PHE A 41 -6.52 -8.42 -8.00
CA PHE A 41 -7.96 -8.77 -8.00
C PHE A 41 -8.37 -9.57 -6.75
N ASP A 42 -7.77 -9.26 -5.59
CA ASP A 42 -7.93 -9.92 -4.29
C ASP A 42 -7.46 -11.38 -4.20
N VAL A 43 -6.86 -11.92 -5.26
CA VAL A 43 -6.27 -13.25 -5.28
C VAL A 43 -4.75 -13.16 -5.08
N VAL A 44 -4.20 -13.98 -4.18
CA VAL A 44 -2.75 -14.14 -4.00
C VAL A 44 -2.23 -15.10 -5.08
N MET A 45 -1.17 -14.66 -5.78
CA MET A 45 -0.52 -15.45 -6.83
C MET A 45 0.31 -16.59 -6.22
N GLY A 46 0.50 -17.66 -6.99
CA GLY A 46 1.39 -18.75 -6.62
C GLY A 46 2.87 -18.37 -6.64
N GLU A 47 3.23 -17.51 -7.60
CA GLU A 47 4.59 -17.00 -7.77
C GLU A 47 4.81 -15.74 -6.92
N ALA A 48 6.07 -15.55 -6.51
CA ALA A 48 6.51 -14.37 -5.81
C ALA A 48 7.21 -13.37 -6.75
N ILE A 49 7.16 -12.09 -6.40
CA ILE A 49 7.89 -11.04 -7.13
C ILE A 49 9.17 -10.71 -6.36
N PRO A 50 10.34 -11.01 -6.92
CA PRO A 50 11.62 -10.75 -6.25
C PRO A 50 11.74 -9.31 -5.77
N TYR A 51 12.29 -9.13 -4.57
CA TYR A 51 12.51 -7.84 -3.90
C TYR A 51 11.26 -7.03 -3.52
N LYS A 52 10.06 -7.49 -3.86
CA LYS A 52 8.83 -6.73 -3.60
C LYS A 52 8.67 -6.35 -2.12
N GLY A 53 8.89 -7.31 -1.22
CA GLY A 53 8.79 -7.07 0.23
C GLY A 53 9.76 -6.00 0.71
N ALA A 54 11.00 -6.03 0.23
CA ALA A 54 12.01 -5.03 0.56
C ALA A 54 11.65 -3.64 0.00
N VAL A 55 11.21 -3.57 -1.24
CA VAL A 55 10.77 -2.31 -1.87
C VAL A 55 9.65 -1.66 -1.05
N LEU A 56 8.61 -2.42 -0.68
CA LEU A 56 7.48 -1.88 0.08
C LEU A 56 7.90 -1.37 1.46
N THR A 57 8.74 -2.14 2.16
CA THR A 57 9.25 -1.77 3.48
C THR A 57 10.12 -0.52 3.41
N GLN A 58 11.08 -0.49 2.50
CA GLN A 58 12.03 0.63 2.43
C GLN A 58 11.38 1.91 1.88
N ILE A 59 10.42 1.83 0.96
CA ILE A 59 9.60 2.99 0.55
C ILE A 59 8.79 3.51 1.75
N SER A 60 8.13 2.63 2.51
CA SER A 60 7.36 3.04 3.69
C SER A 60 8.25 3.71 4.74
N ALA A 61 9.41 3.12 5.04
CA ALA A 61 10.37 3.69 6.00
C ALA A 61 10.88 5.07 5.56
N TRP A 62 11.16 5.23 4.26
CA TRP A 62 11.57 6.51 3.69
C TRP A 62 10.47 7.58 3.82
N TRP A 63 9.21 7.22 3.52
CA TRP A 63 8.06 8.12 3.68
C TRP A 63 7.80 8.46 5.14
N PHE A 64 7.80 7.48 6.05
CA PHE A 64 7.61 7.75 7.48
C PHE A 64 8.61 8.77 8.01
N LYS A 65 9.87 8.70 7.56
CA LYS A 65 10.90 9.69 7.92
C LYS A 65 10.54 11.10 7.41
N LEU A 66 10.04 11.23 6.19
CA LEU A 66 9.69 12.52 5.59
C LEU A 66 8.35 13.09 6.08
N LEU A 67 7.50 12.26 6.66
CA LEU A 67 6.18 12.64 7.17
C LEU A 67 6.15 12.76 8.70
N ALA A 68 7.29 12.62 9.37
CA ALA A 68 7.37 12.63 10.82
C ALA A 68 6.94 13.97 11.46
N ASP A 69 7.08 15.07 10.72
CA ASP A 69 6.60 16.41 11.08
C ASP A 69 5.13 16.66 10.71
N VAL A 70 4.52 15.77 9.91
CA VAL A 70 3.14 15.91 9.42
C VAL A 70 2.16 15.09 10.25
N VAL A 71 2.54 13.83 10.59
CA VAL A 71 1.67 12.89 11.27
C VAL A 71 2.46 11.95 12.18
N PRO A 72 1.99 11.67 13.40
CA PRO A 72 2.54 10.59 14.21
C PRO A 72 2.29 9.24 13.54
N HIS A 73 3.28 8.36 13.59
CA HIS A 73 3.23 7.06 12.94
C HIS A 73 3.75 5.93 13.84
N HIS A 74 3.48 4.70 13.45
CA HIS A 74 3.80 3.53 14.26
C HIS A 74 5.25 3.03 14.11
N LEU A 75 5.99 3.44 13.08
CA LEU A 75 7.34 2.94 12.83
C LEU A 75 8.29 3.33 13.96
N ILE A 76 8.97 2.33 14.53
CA ILE A 76 10.07 2.50 15.49
C ILE A 76 11.39 2.39 14.74
N SER A 77 11.60 1.30 13.98
CA SER A 77 12.79 1.09 13.16
C SER A 77 12.51 0.15 11.98
N ALA A 78 13.23 0.37 10.88
CA ALA A 78 13.33 -0.55 9.74
C ALA A 78 14.78 -0.99 9.48
N ASP A 79 15.70 -0.61 10.36
CA ASP A 79 17.10 -1.06 10.35
C ASP A 79 17.22 -2.41 11.05
N ALA A 80 17.74 -3.41 10.34
CA ALA A 80 17.81 -4.78 10.85
C ALA A 80 18.73 -4.92 12.07
N ALA A 81 19.84 -4.17 12.13
CA ALA A 81 20.75 -4.23 13.27
C ALA A 81 20.13 -3.58 14.51
N GLU A 82 19.40 -2.49 14.30
CA GLU A 82 18.66 -1.83 15.38
C GLU A 82 17.51 -2.70 15.88
N ILE A 83 16.77 -3.37 14.98
CA ILE A 83 15.71 -4.31 15.33
C ILE A 83 16.26 -5.48 16.17
N GLU A 84 17.38 -6.11 15.74
CA GLU A 84 18.02 -7.19 16.52
C GLU A 84 18.44 -6.70 17.94
N ARG A 85 18.96 -5.49 18.04
CA ARG A 85 19.33 -4.90 19.34
C ARG A 85 18.13 -4.66 20.25
N MET A 86 16.98 -4.28 19.69
CA MET A 86 15.76 -4.00 20.43
C MET A 86 14.91 -5.25 20.72
N VAL A 87 15.13 -6.33 19.95
CA VAL A 87 14.40 -7.60 20.04
C VAL A 87 15.41 -8.75 20.05
N PRO A 88 15.99 -9.07 21.23
CA PRO A 88 17.08 -10.06 21.36
C PRO A 88 16.74 -11.45 20.83
N GLU A 89 15.44 -11.82 20.80
CA GLU A 89 14.97 -13.07 20.24
C GLU A 89 15.29 -13.21 18.74
N LEU A 90 15.51 -12.09 18.04
CA LEU A 90 15.87 -12.08 16.63
C LEU A 90 17.38 -12.21 16.36
N ALA A 91 18.19 -12.40 17.41
CA ALA A 91 19.62 -12.60 17.25
C ALA A 91 19.90 -13.77 16.28
N GLY A 92 20.73 -13.52 15.27
CA GLY A 92 21.03 -14.50 14.21
C GLY A 92 19.96 -14.62 13.11
N HIS A 93 18.88 -13.83 13.15
CA HIS A 93 17.85 -13.78 12.10
C HIS A 93 17.95 -12.56 11.19
N ARG A 94 19.08 -11.84 11.22
CA ARG A 94 19.28 -10.59 10.46
C ARG A 94 18.98 -10.73 8.98
N SER A 95 19.46 -11.78 8.33
CA SER A 95 19.20 -12.03 6.90
C SER A 95 17.73 -12.23 6.57
N SER A 96 16.93 -12.70 7.54
CA SER A 96 15.49 -12.90 7.36
C SER A 96 14.70 -11.60 7.50
N ILE A 97 15.22 -10.59 8.20
CA ILE A 97 14.53 -9.34 8.48
C ILE A 97 15.10 -8.14 7.71
N ALA A 98 16.34 -8.24 7.21
CA ALA A 98 17.03 -7.17 6.53
C ALA A 98 16.20 -6.61 5.36
N GLY A 99 16.05 -5.29 5.34
CA GLY A 99 15.34 -4.54 4.32
C GLY A 99 13.83 -4.78 4.24
N ARG A 100 13.27 -5.78 4.95
CA ARG A 100 11.85 -6.19 4.80
C ARG A 100 11.04 -6.21 6.09
N ALA A 101 11.66 -5.91 7.23
CA ALA A 101 10.99 -5.82 8.52
C ALA A 101 10.82 -4.36 8.98
N MET A 102 9.71 -4.10 9.66
CA MET A 102 9.46 -2.88 10.43
C MET A 102 9.11 -3.26 11.86
N LEU A 103 9.87 -2.77 12.83
CA LEU A 103 9.47 -2.76 14.24
C LEU A 103 8.53 -1.60 14.46
N CYS A 104 7.35 -1.86 14.96
CA CYS A 104 6.27 -0.89 15.04
C CYS A 104 5.62 -0.85 16.41
N ARG A 105 5.06 0.30 16.79
CA ARG A 105 4.16 0.44 17.93
C ARG A 105 2.86 -0.32 17.65
N ARG A 106 2.37 -1.06 18.64
CA ARG A 106 1.09 -1.77 18.57
C ARG A 106 -0.07 -0.80 18.74
N THR A 107 -1.10 -0.98 17.91
CA THR A 107 -2.32 -0.17 17.94
C THR A 107 -3.56 -1.05 17.79
N GLU A 108 -4.68 -0.55 18.22
CA GLU A 108 -5.99 -1.01 17.79
C GLU A 108 -6.32 -0.37 16.44
N VAL A 109 -6.50 -1.19 15.42
CA VAL A 109 -6.69 -0.74 14.03
C VAL A 109 -8.11 -0.22 13.85
N PHE A 110 -8.29 0.96 13.25
CA PHE A 110 -9.61 1.42 12.85
C PHE A 110 -10.17 0.56 11.71
N PRO A 111 -11.46 0.17 11.76
CA PRO A 111 -12.08 -0.71 10.76
C PRO A 111 -12.45 0.02 9.46
N VAL A 112 -11.67 1.01 9.08
CA VAL A 112 -11.88 1.82 7.89
C VAL A 112 -10.55 2.04 7.17
N GLU A 113 -10.62 2.12 5.85
CA GLU A 113 -9.52 2.55 5.00
C GLU A 113 -9.75 3.99 4.57
N CYS A 114 -8.72 4.81 4.69
CA CYS A 114 -8.76 6.23 4.36
C CYS A 114 -8.18 6.43 2.96
N VAL A 115 -9.05 6.55 1.95
CA VAL A 115 -8.62 6.73 0.55
C VAL A 115 -8.67 8.21 0.18
N VAL A 116 -7.56 8.72 -0.33
CA VAL A 116 -7.43 10.11 -0.82
C VAL A 116 -7.13 10.08 -2.31
N ARG A 117 -7.81 10.94 -3.06
CA ARG A 117 -7.76 10.97 -4.54
C ARG A 117 -7.53 12.36 -5.05
N GLY A 118 -6.51 12.54 -5.88
CA GLY A 118 -6.29 13.75 -6.66
C GLY A 118 -6.71 13.60 -8.12
N TYR A 119 -7.02 12.35 -8.52
CA TYR A 119 -7.46 12.00 -9.88
C TYR A 119 -8.59 10.98 -9.82
N ILE A 120 -9.48 11.02 -10.81
CA ILE A 120 -10.60 10.07 -10.89
C ILE A 120 -10.18 8.81 -11.65
N SER A 121 -9.92 7.72 -10.93
CA SER A 121 -9.38 6.47 -11.47
C SER A 121 -9.88 5.25 -10.70
N GLY A 122 -9.75 4.05 -11.27
CA GLY A 122 -10.05 2.79 -10.60
C GLY A 122 -11.49 2.68 -10.11
N SER A 123 -11.70 2.38 -8.82
CA SER A 123 -13.04 2.26 -8.24
C SER A 123 -13.84 3.57 -8.29
N ALA A 124 -13.17 4.71 -8.16
CA ALA A 124 -13.82 6.01 -8.26
C ALA A 124 -14.33 6.27 -9.68
N TRP A 125 -13.55 5.96 -10.71
CA TRP A 125 -14.01 6.04 -12.10
C TRP A 125 -15.17 5.10 -12.38
N LYS A 126 -15.11 3.87 -11.89
CA LYS A 126 -16.21 2.88 -12.05
C LYS A 126 -17.51 3.36 -11.40
N GLU A 127 -17.45 3.96 -10.21
CA GLU A 127 -18.62 4.53 -9.56
C GLU A 127 -19.14 5.76 -10.32
N TYR A 128 -18.26 6.71 -10.61
CA TYR A 128 -18.61 7.94 -11.31
C TYR A 128 -19.21 7.68 -12.70
N SER A 129 -18.60 6.83 -13.52
CA SER A 129 -19.11 6.52 -14.87
C SER A 129 -20.51 5.91 -14.87
N ARG A 130 -20.90 5.25 -13.76
CA ARG A 130 -22.23 4.63 -13.60
C ARG A 130 -23.25 5.57 -12.96
N ALA A 131 -22.85 6.33 -11.94
CA ALA A 131 -23.75 7.04 -11.05
C ALA A 131 -23.50 8.56 -10.96
N GLY A 132 -22.37 9.04 -11.48
CA GLY A 132 -21.97 10.45 -11.32
C GLY A 132 -21.54 10.83 -9.90
N THR A 133 -21.30 9.82 -9.06
CA THR A 133 -20.96 10.00 -7.63
C THR A 133 -19.62 9.40 -7.29
N LEU A 134 -19.09 9.77 -6.12
CA LEU A 134 -17.99 9.09 -5.43
C LEU A 134 -18.35 8.97 -3.93
N ALA A 135 -18.31 7.75 -3.39
CA ALA A 135 -18.75 7.46 -2.03
C ALA A 135 -20.18 7.98 -1.72
N GLY A 136 -21.05 7.97 -2.75
CA GLY A 136 -22.42 8.47 -2.68
C GLY A 136 -22.57 9.99 -2.86
N GLU A 137 -21.49 10.77 -2.91
CA GLU A 137 -21.53 12.22 -3.10
C GLU A 137 -21.43 12.58 -4.59
N PRO A 138 -22.26 13.50 -5.11
CA PRO A 138 -22.23 13.92 -6.50
C PRO A 138 -20.90 14.58 -6.88
N LEU A 139 -20.36 14.28 -8.04
CA LEU A 139 -19.20 14.95 -8.62
C LEU A 139 -19.59 15.85 -9.82
N ALA A 140 -18.66 16.72 -10.21
CA ALA A 140 -18.80 17.56 -11.40
C ALA A 140 -19.09 16.71 -12.63
N LYS A 141 -19.98 17.18 -13.52
CA LYS A 141 -20.32 16.48 -14.77
C LYS A 141 -19.19 16.61 -15.79
N GLY A 142 -19.05 15.60 -16.63
CA GLY A 142 -18.13 15.62 -17.77
C GLY A 142 -16.70 15.21 -17.47
N LEU A 143 -16.41 14.71 -16.27
CA LEU A 143 -15.11 14.12 -15.94
C LEU A 143 -14.84 12.90 -16.83
N LYS A 144 -13.60 12.74 -17.24
CA LYS A 144 -13.09 11.59 -17.99
C LYS A 144 -12.19 10.76 -17.08
N GLU A 145 -11.96 9.51 -17.46
CA GLU A 145 -11.04 8.65 -16.72
C GLU A 145 -9.66 9.28 -16.62
N SER A 146 -9.11 9.26 -15.44
CA SER A 146 -7.82 9.85 -15.07
C SER A 146 -7.76 11.38 -15.10
N ASP A 147 -8.89 12.08 -15.21
CA ASP A 147 -8.89 13.54 -15.02
C ASP A 147 -8.38 13.89 -13.61
N GLN A 148 -7.60 14.97 -13.54
CA GLN A 148 -7.25 15.60 -12.29
C GLN A 148 -8.50 16.24 -11.67
N LEU A 149 -8.73 15.98 -10.40
CA LEU A 149 -9.83 16.57 -9.65
C LEU A 149 -9.48 18.01 -9.26
N ALA A 150 -10.49 18.90 -9.26
CA ALA A 150 -10.30 20.30 -8.87
C ALA A 150 -9.83 20.43 -7.42
N GLU A 151 -10.33 19.53 -6.56
CA GLU A 151 -9.94 19.41 -5.16
C GLU A 151 -9.60 17.95 -4.84
N VAL A 152 -8.71 17.78 -3.89
CA VAL A 152 -8.39 16.43 -3.35
C VAL A 152 -9.64 15.89 -2.66
N LEU A 153 -10.08 14.70 -3.06
CA LEU A 153 -11.24 14.04 -2.49
C LEU A 153 -10.84 12.97 -1.48
N PHE A 154 -11.58 12.92 -0.38
CA PHE A 154 -11.51 11.85 0.59
C PHE A 154 -12.71 10.91 0.40
N SER A 155 -12.46 9.63 0.24
CA SER A 155 -13.49 8.61 0.01
C SER A 155 -13.17 7.38 0.85
N PRO A 156 -13.65 7.31 2.10
CA PRO A 156 -13.36 6.17 2.95
C PRO A 156 -13.96 4.88 2.41
N ALA A 157 -13.36 3.74 2.77
CA ALA A 157 -13.87 2.41 2.48
C ALA A 157 -13.93 1.58 3.77
N THR A 158 -14.78 0.57 3.77
CA THR A 158 -14.73 -0.46 4.83
C THR A 158 -13.46 -1.29 4.65
N LYS A 159 -12.88 -1.73 5.76
CA LYS A 159 -11.87 -2.77 5.76
C LYS A 159 -12.59 -4.12 5.83
N ALA A 160 -12.78 -4.77 4.69
CA ALA A 160 -13.49 -6.04 4.61
C ALA A 160 -12.61 -7.16 5.17
N GLU A 161 -13.14 -7.95 6.11
CA GLU A 161 -12.48 -9.19 6.55
C GLU A 161 -12.50 -10.27 5.44
N THR A 162 -13.57 -10.26 4.62
CA THR A 162 -13.74 -11.13 3.45
C THR A 162 -14.39 -10.35 2.31
N GLY A 163 -13.95 -10.59 1.08
CA GLY A 163 -14.48 -9.92 -0.12
C GLY A 163 -13.72 -8.63 -0.49
N HIS A 164 -14.42 -7.67 -1.05
CA HIS A 164 -13.84 -6.41 -1.53
C HIS A 164 -14.17 -5.25 -0.59
N ASP A 165 -13.19 -4.35 -0.42
CA ASP A 165 -13.43 -3.08 0.26
C ASP A 165 -14.45 -2.25 -0.52
N ALA A 166 -15.46 -1.75 0.16
CA ALA A 166 -16.53 -0.95 -0.44
C ALA A 166 -16.41 0.51 -0.02
N ASN A 167 -16.49 1.45 -0.98
CA ASN A 167 -16.58 2.86 -0.66
C ASN A 167 -17.79 3.10 0.26
N ILE A 168 -17.60 3.89 1.29
CA ILE A 168 -18.65 4.32 2.23
C ILE A 168 -18.71 5.84 2.29
N THR A 169 -19.85 6.36 2.68
CA THR A 169 -20.00 7.81 2.94
C THR A 169 -19.22 8.23 4.18
N ILE A 170 -18.85 9.52 4.25
CA ILE A 170 -18.26 10.11 5.47
C ILE A 170 -19.21 9.96 6.66
N ALA A 171 -20.51 10.08 6.44
CA ALA A 171 -21.52 9.85 7.48
C ALA A 171 -21.47 8.41 8.04
N ARG A 172 -21.29 7.41 7.15
CA ARG A 172 -21.13 6.01 7.58
C ARG A 172 -19.82 5.80 8.32
N MET A 173 -18.71 6.40 7.87
CA MET A 173 -17.45 6.37 8.60
C MET A 173 -17.59 6.95 10.01
N ARG A 174 -18.24 8.12 10.15
CA ARG A 174 -18.51 8.73 11.47
C ARG A 174 -19.35 7.82 12.37
N ALA A 175 -20.32 7.13 11.80
CA ALA A 175 -21.11 6.15 12.57
C ALA A 175 -20.30 4.95 13.07
N LEU A 176 -19.23 4.59 12.37
CA LEU A 176 -18.35 3.46 12.73
C LEU A 176 -17.28 3.83 13.77
N ILE A 177 -16.65 5.01 13.64
CA ILE A 177 -15.46 5.38 14.42
C ILE A 177 -15.61 6.69 15.19
N GLY A 178 -16.79 7.31 15.19
CA GLY A 178 -17.08 8.54 15.95
C GLY A 178 -16.24 9.73 15.49
N ASP A 179 -15.81 10.54 16.47
CA ASP A 179 -15.07 11.79 16.24
C ASP A 179 -13.69 11.56 15.59
N ALA A 180 -13.13 10.35 15.69
CA ALA A 180 -11.88 10.00 15.00
C ALA A 180 -11.98 10.18 13.48
N ALA A 181 -13.18 10.09 12.89
CA ALA A 181 -13.39 10.25 11.45
C ALA A 181 -12.87 11.60 10.92
N VAL A 182 -13.06 12.68 11.67
CA VAL A 182 -12.59 14.03 11.30
C VAL A 182 -11.06 14.08 11.31
N GLU A 183 -10.45 13.55 12.35
CA GLU A 183 -9.00 13.51 12.49
C GLU A 183 -8.34 12.66 11.39
N LEU A 184 -8.91 11.46 11.10
CA LEU A 184 -8.39 10.57 10.06
C LEU A 184 -8.49 11.22 8.67
N GLU A 185 -9.61 11.90 8.36
CA GLU A 185 -9.76 12.63 7.09
C GLU A 185 -8.71 13.73 6.96
N GLN A 186 -8.56 14.58 7.96
CA GLN A 186 -7.60 15.70 7.95
C GLN A 186 -6.16 15.19 7.76
N ARG A 187 -5.75 14.21 8.56
CA ARG A 187 -4.41 13.61 8.46
C ARG A 187 -4.16 12.97 7.10
N SER A 188 -5.16 12.25 6.56
CA SER A 188 -5.04 11.62 5.25
C SER A 188 -4.82 12.63 4.14
N ARG A 189 -5.55 13.75 4.15
CA ARG A 189 -5.36 14.85 3.19
C ARG A 189 -3.96 15.46 3.32
N MET A 190 -3.50 15.77 4.53
CA MET A 190 -2.17 16.34 4.79
C MET A 190 -1.05 15.41 4.29
N ILE A 191 -1.15 14.10 4.58
CA ILE A 191 -0.17 13.11 4.11
C ILE A 191 -0.16 13.06 2.59
N TYR A 192 -1.34 12.99 1.97
CA TYR A 192 -1.47 12.92 0.52
C TYR A 192 -0.88 14.16 -0.16
N GLU A 193 -1.21 15.35 0.30
CA GLU A 193 -0.74 16.61 -0.27
C GLU A 193 0.79 16.72 -0.16
N ARG A 194 1.36 16.43 1.01
CA ARG A 194 2.81 16.40 1.20
C ARG A 194 3.48 15.37 0.30
N GLY A 195 2.93 14.16 0.24
CA GLY A 195 3.45 13.08 -0.61
C GLY A 195 3.34 13.39 -2.11
N ARG A 196 2.20 13.94 -2.54
CA ARG A 196 1.96 14.38 -3.92
C ARG A 196 3.01 15.41 -4.36
N ASP A 197 3.27 16.42 -3.53
CA ASP A 197 4.19 17.50 -3.87
C ASP A 197 5.63 17.00 -4.00
N ILE A 198 6.07 16.15 -3.07
CA ILE A 198 7.40 15.49 -3.14
C ILE A 198 7.50 14.58 -4.37
N ALA A 199 6.47 13.76 -4.66
CA ALA A 199 6.47 12.86 -5.80
C ALA A 199 6.48 13.61 -7.14
N LYS A 200 5.77 14.75 -7.20
CA LYS A 200 5.71 15.63 -8.39
C LYS A 200 7.09 16.16 -8.77
N GLU A 201 7.91 16.57 -7.82
CA GLU A 201 9.30 17.02 -8.06
C GLU A 201 10.17 15.92 -8.69
N ARG A 202 9.75 14.66 -8.53
CA ARG A 202 10.41 13.45 -9.06
C ARG A 202 9.75 12.91 -10.34
N GLY A 203 8.84 13.68 -10.92
CA GLY A 203 8.13 13.30 -12.14
C GLY A 203 7.10 12.17 -11.96
N ILE A 204 6.63 11.97 -10.73
CA ILE A 204 5.61 10.97 -10.38
C ILE A 204 4.31 11.67 -9.98
N ILE A 205 3.19 11.18 -10.51
CA ILE A 205 1.85 11.51 -10.08
C ILE A 205 1.37 10.42 -9.13
N ILE A 206 0.98 10.81 -7.91
CA ILE A 206 0.21 9.95 -7.01
C ILE A 206 -1.26 10.23 -7.30
N ALA A 207 -1.92 9.33 -8.03
CA ALA A 207 -3.31 9.54 -8.44
C ALA A 207 -4.29 9.37 -7.28
N ASP A 208 -4.10 8.32 -6.52
CA ASP A 208 -4.80 8.04 -5.26
C ASP A 208 -3.92 7.20 -4.35
N THR A 209 -4.29 7.16 -3.10
CA THR A 209 -3.61 6.36 -2.09
C THR A 209 -4.58 5.96 -0.98
N LYS A 210 -4.25 4.88 -0.30
CA LYS A 210 -4.98 4.33 0.82
C LYS A 210 -4.11 4.35 2.06
N PHE A 211 -4.64 4.87 3.16
CA PHE A 211 -4.00 4.89 4.47
C PHE A 211 -4.78 4.07 5.48
N GLU A 212 -4.07 3.51 6.43
CA GLU A 212 -4.62 2.86 7.60
C GLU A 212 -4.16 3.59 8.87
N PHE A 213 -5.03 3.65 9.85
CA PHE A 213 -4.75 4.26 11.14
C PHE A 213 -5.10 3.31 12.28
N GLY A 214 -4.44 3.52 13.40
CA GLY A 214 -4.70 2.78 14.62
C GLY A 214 -4.56 3.68 15.86
N ARG A 215 -5.19 3.27 16.94
CA ARG A 215 -5.14 3.96 18.23
C ARG A 215 -4.27 3.19 19.21
N THR A 216 -3.31 3.86 19.84
CA THR A 216 -2.53 3.29 20.92
C THR A 216 -3.38 3.16 22.19
N ARG A 217 -2.91 2.37 23.18
CA ARG A 217 -3.56 2.30 24.50
C ARG A 217 -3.66 3.64 25.21
N ALA A 218 -2.73 4.57 24.92
CA ALA A 218 -2.77 5.94 25.45
C ALA A 218 -3.74 6.86 24.70
N GLY A 219 -4.45 6.36 23.67
CA GLY A 219 -5.44 7.13 22.91
C GLY A 219 -4.86 7.87 21.70
N GLU A 220 -3.55 7.82 21.47
CA GLU A 220 -2.90 8.49 20.34
C GLU A 220 -3.26 7.78 19.02
N VAL A 221 -3.67 8.54 18.02
CA VAL A 221 -3.93 8.04 16.66
C VAL A 221 -2.64 8.06 15.86
N LEU A 222 -2.27 6.93 15.26
CA LEU A 222 -1.06 6.76 14.46
C LEU A 222 -1.40 6.34 13.03
N LEU A 223 -0.64 6.84 12.06
CA LEU A 223 -0.55 6.25 10.74
C LEU A 223 0.16 4.90 10.86
N ILE A 224 -0.43 3.84 10.32
CA ILE A 224 0.08 2.48 10.43
C ILE A 224 0.20 1.81 9.07
N ASP A 225 0.71 0.57 9.07
CA ASP A 225 0.91 -0.31 7.93
C ASP A 225 1.94 0.28 6.94
N GLU A 226 1.58 0.49 5.70
CA GLU A 226 2.44 1.08 4.67
C GLU A 226 1.96 2.47 4.28
N VAL A 227 2.84 3.29 3.75
CA VAL A 227 2.50 4.64 3.33
C VAL A 227 3.09 4.93 1.95
N LEU A 228 2.22 5.38 1.03
CA LEU A 228 2.58 5.86 -0.32
C LEU A 228 3.51 4.87 -1.07
N THR A 229 3.17 3.59 -1.02
CA THR A 229 3.87 2.52 -1.76
C THR A 229 3.15 2.20 -3.06
N PRO A 230 3.78 1.49 -4.00
CA PRO A 230 3.10 0.98 -5.19
C PRO A 230 1.92 0.04 -4.91
N ASP A 231 1.82 -0.55 -3.71
CA ASP A 231 0.70 -1.42 -3.33
C ASP A 231 -0.49 -0.64 -2.78
N SER A 232 -0.24 0.44 -2.04
CA SER A 232 -1.27 1.31 -1.46
C SER A 232 -1.68 2.47 -2.35
N SER A 233 -0.93 2.77 -3.43
CA SER A 233 -1.10 3.97 -4.27
C SER A 233 -1.04 3.65 -5.74
N ARG A 234 -1.69 4.48 -6.57
CA ARG A 234 -1.46 4.50 -8.03
C ARG A 234 -0.44 5.54 -8.37
N PHE A 235 0.69 5.10 -8.93
CA PHE A 235 1.74 5.95 -9.42
C PHE A 235 1.74 6.00 -10.94
N TRP A 236 1.73 7.21 -11.51
CA TRP A 236 1.86 7.43 -12.94
C TRP A 236 3.09 8.27 -13.25
N LEU A 237 3.67 8.08 -14.43
CA LEU A 237 4.69 8.99 -14.95
C LEU A 237 4.05 10.29 -15.39
N ALA A 238 4.53 11.41 -14.84
CA ALA A 238 4.04 12.74 -15.24
C ALA A 238 4.26 13.02 -16.73
N SER A 239 5.39 12.57 -17.30
CA SER A 239 5.74 12.74 -18.72
C SER A 239 4.81 12.01 -19.69
N GLY A 240 4.17 10.91 -19.23
CA GLY A 240 3.26 10.10 -20.04
C GLY A 240 1.79 10.34 -19.76
N TYR A 241 1.46 11.16 -18.78
CA TYR A 241 0.08 11.36 -18.34
C TYR A 241 -0.79 11.98 -19.44
N ARG A 242 -1.92 11.34 -19.73
CA ARG A 242 -2.94 11.77 -20.70
C ARG A 242 -4.33 11.48 -20.13
N PRO A 243 -5.12 12.50 -19.74
CA PRO A 243 -6.48 12.30 -19.28
C PRO A 243 -7.38 11.72 -20.38
N GLY A 244 -8.46 11.04 -19.99
CA GLY A 244 -9.44 10.45 -20.91
C GLY A 244 -9.29 8.95 -21.12
N GLY A 245 -8.43 8.27 -20.35
CA GLY A 245 -8.26 6.82 -20.37
C GLY A 245 -7.41 6.33 -19.22
N ALA A 246 -7.32 5.00 -19.08
CA ALA A 246 -6.47 4.38 -18.08
C ALA A 246 -4.99 4.75 -18.28
N GLN A 247 -4.28 4.99 -17.19
CA GLN A 247 -2.87 5.33 -17.22
C GLN A 247 -2.00 4.11 -16.91
N PRO A 248 -0.84 3.96 -17.58
CA PRO A 248 0.14 2.95 -17.20
C PRO A 248 0.60 3.20 -15.76
N SER A 249 0.41 2.22 -14.89
CA SER A 249 0.80 2.30 -13.48
C SER A 249 2.21 1.74 -13.27
N PHE A 250 2.92 2.30 -12.26
CA PHE A 250 4.28 1.88 -11.88
C PHE A 250 4.31 0.64 -10.98
N ASP A 251 3.18 -0.01 -10.78
CA ASP A 251 3.08 -1.11 -9.83
C ASP A 251 2.94 -2.47 -10.52
N LYS A 252 1.80 -3.07 -10.33
CA LYS A 252 1.43 -4.42 -10.79
C LYS A 252 0.85 -4.42 -12.23
N GLN A 253 1.12 -3.40 -13.05
CA GLN A 253 0.47 -3.33 -14.35
C GLN A 253 0.76 -4.56 -15.24
N PRO A 254 2.02 -5.05 -15.36
CA PRO A 254 2.29 -6.27 -16.14
C PRO A 254 1.50 -7.47 -15.64
N LEU A 255 1.40 -7.61 -14.31
CA LEU A 255 0.61 -8.67 -13.67
C LEU A 255 -0.89 -8.51 -13.98
N ARG A 256 -1.43 -7.29 -13.85
CA ARG A 256 -2.86 -7.03 -14.15
C ARG A 256 -3.19 -7.27 -15.61
N ASP A 257 -2.34 -6.81 -16.53
CA ASP A 257 -2.54 -6.99 -17.97
C ASP A 257 -2.56 -8.47 -18.36
N TYR A 258 -1.64 -9.25 -17.79
CA TYR A 258 -1.61 -10.70 -17.96
C TYR A 258 -2.91 -11.34 -17.46
N LEU A 259 -3.31 -11.06 -16.23
CA LEU A 259 -4.52 -11.64 -15.62
C LEU A 259 -5.81 -11.22 -16.34
N GLU A 260 -5.89 -9.99 -16.84
CA GLU A 260 -6.99 -9.55 -17.68
C GLU A 260 -7.01 -10.27 -19.04
N GLY A 261 -5.83 -10.55 -19.60
CA GLY A 261 -5.68 -11.39 -20.80
C GLY A 261 -6.23 -12.79 -20.57
N GLU A 262 -5.90 -13.43 -19.44
CA GLU A 262 -6.39 -14.74 -19.04
C GLU A 262 -7.93 -14.75 -18.85
N ARG A 263 -8.49 -13.70 -18.26
CA ARG A 263 -9.95 -13.54 -18.12
C ARG A 263 -10.64 -13.38 -19.47
N LYS A 264 -10.13 -12.53 -20.34
CA LYS A 264 -10.70 -12.32 -21.71
C LYS A 264 -10.64 -13.58 -22.56
N ALA A 265 -9.60 -14.41 -22.36
CA ALA A 265 -9.45 -15.68 -23.04
C ALA A 265 -10.26 -16.84 -22.40
N GLY A 266 -10.99 -16.58 -21.31
CA GLY A 266 -11.80 -17.58 -20.62
C GLY A 266 -10.99 -18.63 -19.84
N ARG A 267 -9.68 -18.39 -19.64
CA ARG A 267 -8.82 -19.32 -18.90
C ARG A 267 -8.78 -19.06 -17.39
N TRP A 268 -9.35 -17.94 -16.96
CA TRP A 268 -9.51 -17.58 -15.54
C TRP A 268 -10.81 -16.80 -15.32
N ASN A 269 -11.54 -17.11 -14.26
CA ASN A 269 -12.81 -16.46 -13.92
C ASN A 269 -12.63 -15.25 -12.96
N GLY A 270 -11.42 -15.04 -12.43
CA GLY A 270 -11.14 -13.99 -11.43
C GLY A 270 -11.04 -14.50 -9.98
N ASP A 271 -11.34 -15.78 -9.75
CA ASP A 271 -11.29 -16.40 -8.41
C ASP A 271 -9.99 -17.19 -8.21
N ALA A 272 -9.70 -17.56 -6.94
CA ALA A 272 -8.61 -18.47 -6.64
C ALA A 272 -8.93 -19.91 -7.09
N PRO A 273 -7.92 -20.66 -7.61
CA PRO A 273 -6.52 -20.26 -7.75
C PRO A 273 -6.27 -19.37 -8.96
N ALA A 274 -5.28 -18.46 -8.83
CA ALA A 274 -4.82 -17.69 -9.97
C ALA A 274 -4.06 -18.56 -10.98
N PRO A 275 -4.05 -18.18 -12.28
CA PRO A 275 -3.20 -18.85 -13.27
C PRO A 275 -1.72 -18.64 -12.95
N PRO A 276 -0.83 -19.61 -13.28
CA PRO A 276 0.61 -19.46 -13.09
C PRO A 276 1.16 -18.26 -13.84
N LEU A 277 2.05 -17.49 -13.20
CA LEU A 277 2.65 -16.32 -13.81
C LEU A 277 3.84 -16.70 -14.71
N PRO A 278 3.88 -16.25 -15.97
CA PRO A 278 5.07 -16.38 -16.81
C PRO A 278 6.28 -15.69 -16.17
N ALA A 279 7.46 -16.25 -16.35
CA ALA A 279 8.71 -15.67 -15.83
C ALA A 279 8.96 -14.24 -16.31
N SER A 280 8.53 -13.89 -17.53
CA SER A 280 8.59 -12.52 -18.05
C SER A 280 7.73 -11.56 -17.24
N VAL A 281 6.50 -11.95 -16.89
CA VAL A 281 5.59 -11.12 -16.07
C VAL A 281 6.17 -10.90 -14.67
N VAL A 282 6.73 -11.94 -14.05
CA VAL A 282 7.41 -11.86 -12.76
C VAL A 282 8.58 -10.87 -12.82
N GLN A 283 9.45 -11.01 -13.84
CA GLN A 283 10.62 -10.16 -14.02
C GLN A 283 10.25 -8.70 -14.31
N GLU A 284 9.31 -8.46 -15.19
CA GLU A 284 8.83 -7.10 -15.50
C GLU A 284 8.21 -6.44 -14.28
N THR A 285 7.39 -7.18 -13.51
CA THR A 285 6.79 -6.67 -12.28
C THR A 285 7.87 -6.33 -11.26
N SER A 286 8.87 -7.20 -11.04
CA SER A 286 10.00 -6.91 -10.14
C SER A 286 10.77 -5.65 -10.56
N THR A 287 11.07 -5.52 -11.86
CA THR A 287 11.74 -4.33 -12.41
C THR A 287 10.94 -3.05 -12.16
N ARG A 288 9.61 -3.10 -12.27
CA ARG A 288 8.72 -1.97 -11.97
C ARG A 288 8.81 -1.53 -10.51
N TYR A 289 8.81 -2.48 -9.57
CA TYR A 289 8.95 -2.16 -8.14
C TYR A 289 10.30 -1.50 -7.83
N LEU A 290 11.39 -2.03 -8.41
CA LEU A 290 12.74 -1.46 -8.24
C LEU A 290 12.85 -0.06 -8.87
N ASP A 291 12.25 0.15 -10.06
CA ASP A 291 12.21 1.48 -10.70
C ASP A 291 11.37 2.48 -9.89
N ALA A 292 10.22 2.06 -9.36
CA ALA A 292 9.41 2.88 -8.47
C ALA A 292 10.21 3.30 -7.23
N PHE A 293 10.94 2.37 -6.59
CA PHE A 293 11.80 2.68 -5.46
C PHE A 293 12.84 3.74 -5.82
N LYS A 294 13.61 3.50 -6.89
CA LYS A 294 14.67 4.42 -7.33
C LYS A 294 14.13 5.82 -7.65
N ARG A 295 12.97 5.91 -8.29
CA ARG A 295 12.35 7.20 -8.65
C ARG A 295 11.86 7.94 -7.41
N ILE A 296 11.19 7.23 -6.48
CA ILE A 296 10.64 7.84 -5.28
C ILE A 296 11.75 8.27 -4.31
N THR A 297 12.75 7.43 -4.09
CA THR A 297 13.81 7.71 -3.10
C THR A 297 14.99 8.49 -3.67
N GLY A 298 15.19 8.44 -5.00
CA GLY A 298 16.33 9.02 -5.70
C GLY A 298 17.56 8.11 -5.76
N THR A 299 17.55 6.95 -5.09
CA THR A 299 18.67 5.99 -5.03
C THR A 299 18.17 4.58 -5.35
N PRO A 300 18.99 3.70 -5.95
CA PRO A 300 18.60 2.30 -6.11
C PRO A 300 18.46 1.61 -4.73
N LEU A 301 17.63 0.56 -4.69
CA LEU A 301 17.53 -0.30 -3.51
C LEU A 301 18.87 -0.99 -3.27
N ASP A 302 19.35 -0.93 -2.03
CA ASP A 302 20.54 -1.70 -1.63
C ASP A 302 20.17 -3.18 -1.53
N LEU A 303 20.80 -3.99 -2.35
CA LEU A 303 20.56 -5.43 -2.42
C LEU A 303 21.59 -6.25 -1.62
N THR A 304 22.60 -5.61 -1.05
CA THR A 304 23.73 -6.29 -0.40
C THR A 304 23.29 -7.08 0.84
N GLU A 305 22.34 -6.58 1.60
CA GLU A 305 21.79 -7.28 2.77
C GLU A 305 20.60 -8.21 2.44
N LEU A 306 20.16 -8.24 1.17
CA LEU A 306 18.99 -9.02 0.72
C LEU A 306 19.38 -10.32 -0.01
N SER A 307 20.67 -10.61 -0.12
CA SER A 307 21.22 -11.78 -0.82
C SER A 307 21.37 -13.00 0.08
#